data_15efe4df671f6c0ce298015ca4032383
#
_entry.id   15efe4df671f6c0ce298015ca4032383
#
_cell.length_a   1.000
_cell.length_b   1.000
_cell.length_c   1.000
_cell.angle_alpha   90.00
_cell.angle_beta   90.00
_cell.angle_gamma   90.00
#
_symmetry.space_group_name_H-M   'P 1'
#
loop_
_entity.id
_entity.type
_entity.pdbx_description
1 polymer ?
#
loop_
_entity_poly.entity_id
_entity_poly.type
_entity_poly.pdbx_seq_one_letter_code
_entity_poly.pdbx_strand_id
1 'polypeptide(L)'
;MSIQWFPGHMNTARKEAAKTMEVIDVVVELLDARIPKASCNPLIEELRLTRQRPSLKILNKADLADPTVTQAWLDLYNRQPGVNAVALSCHHAGEAAKIPQFCRPLAPHRNSSAKPLRLLIMGVPNVGKSTLINMLLKRHVARVGDEPAVTKVQQRHKLNDRMTITDSPGLLWGTIEDPHVGLLLATINAVGHKVVDDEVVGEFLAAILLARYPARLTIRYGIAVEGLTSTGVIDAIGKKRGCLLTRSGGGIDRDKAARILLSDYRNGTLGRTSLETPGRQAEEHVPIASA
;
A
#
# COMPACT_ATOMS: atom_id res chain seq x y z
N MET A 1 -9.00 -11.22 16.11
CA MET A 1 -8.19 -12.22 15.36
C MET A 1 -6.86 -11.58 15.02
N SER A 2 -5.72 -12.05 15.53
CA SER A 2 -4.42 -11.54 15.10
C SER A 2 -4.04 -12.21 13.76
N ILE A 3 -3.72 -11.42 12.75
CA ILE A 3 -3.27 -11.95 11.45
C ILE A 3 -1.78 -12.27 11.58
N GLN A 4 -1.44 -13.56 11.65
CA GLN A 4 -0.06 -14.03 11.64
C GLN A 4 0.40 -14.22 10.19
N TRP A 5 1.31 -13.37 9.75
CA TRP A 5 1.95 -13.45 8.44
C TRP A 5 3.42 -13.83 8.61
N PHE A 6 3.73 -15.13 8.52
CA PHE A 6 5.10 -15.65 8.60
C PHE A 6 5.49 -16.48 7.37
N PRO A 7 5.97 -15.89 6.30
CA PRO A 7 6.88 -16.59 5.41
C PRO A 7 8.26 -16.65 6.10
N GLY A 8 8.85 -17.83 6.25
CA GLY A 8 10.16 -18.01 6.92
C GLY A 8 11.31 -17.17 6.34
N HIS A 9 11.17 -16.66 5.10
CA HIS A 9 12.14 -15.73 4.49
C HIS A 9 12.07 -14.29 5.03
N MET A 10 11.06 -13.90 5.83
CA MET A 10 10.95 -12.53 6.35
C MET A 10 11.97 -12.23 7.45
N ASN A 11 12.34 -13.20 8.27
CA ASN A 11 13.43 -13.03 9.24
C ASN A 11 14.76 -12.76 8.55
N THR A 12 15.01 -13.42 7.43
CA THR A 12 16.18 -13.18 6.59
C THR A 12 16.12 -11.79 5.98
N ALA A 13 14.99 -11.40 5.41
CA ALA A 13 14.78 -10.08 4.82
C ALA A 13 14.92 -8.93 5.86
N ARG A 14 14.45 -9.13 7.10
CA ARG A 14 14.66 -8.19 8.21
C ARG A 14 16.15 -8.01 8.53
N LYS A 15 16.90 -9.10 8.66
CA LYS A 15 18.35 -9.07 8.92
C LYS A 15 19.12 -8.39 7.78
N GLU A 16 18.76 -8.68 6.54
CA GLU A 16 19.36 -8.06 5.36
C GLU A 16 19.03 -6.56 5.29
N ALA A 17 17.79 -6.18 5.59
CA ALA A 17 17.40 -4.77 5.67
C ALA A 17 18.20 -4.02 6.74
N ALA A 18 18.34 -4.59 7.94
CA ALA A 18 19.12 -4.00 9.03
C ALA A 18 20.60 -3.82 8.63
N LYS A 19 21.22 -4.83 7.99
CA LYS A 19 22.60 -4.75 7.49
C LYS A 19 22.74 -3.71 6.39
N THR A 20 21.78 -3.65 5.45
CA THR A 20 21.80 -2.67 4.36
C THR A 20 21.61 -1.24 4.89
N MET A 21 20.80 -1.07 5.94
CA MET A 21 20.57 0.22 6.59
C MET A 21 21.87 0.84 7.15
N GLU A 22 22.91 0.06 7.43
CA GLU A 22 24.23 0.55 7.88
C GLU A 22 24.95 1.36 6.80
N VAL A 23 24.80 0.95 5.55
CA VAL A 23 25.58 1.47 4.42
C VAL A 23 24.79 2.41 3.50
N ILE A 24 23.50 2.58 3.68
CA ILE A 24 22.67 3.51 2.88
C ILE A 24 22.69 4.91 3.46
N ASP A 25 22.26 5.86 2.67
CA ASP A 25 22.22 7.28 3.04
C ASP A 25 20.78 7.78 3.24
N VAL A 26 19.81 7.27 2.46
CA VAL A 26 18.39 7.64 2.52
C VAL A 26 17.53 6.40 2.36
N VAL A 27 16.49 6.28 3.20
CA VAL A 27 15.42 5.30 3.05
C VAL A 27 14.33 5.91 2.18
N VAL A 28 13.91 5.22 1.13
CA VAL A 28 12.74 5.56 0.32
C VAL A 28 11.64 4.56 0.65
N GLU A 29 10.69 4.98 1.47
CA GLU A 29 9.56 4.14 1.85
C GLU A 29 8.35 4.43 0.97
N LEU A 30 7.90 3.41 0.21
CA LEU A 30 6.68 3.48 -0.57
C LEU A 30 5.48 3.07 0.27
N LEU A 31 4.48 3.95 0.30
CA LEU A 31 3.18 3.76 0.93
C LEU A 31 2.10 3.76 -0.15
N ASP A 32 0.97 3.09 0.09
CA ASP A 32 -0.21 3.28 -0.77
C ASP A 32 -0.96 4.53 -0.29
N ALA A 33 -1.16 5.51 -1.17
CA ALA A 33 -1.79 6.80 -0.84
C ALA A 33 -3.25 6.65 -0.34
N ARG A 34 -3.88 5.51 -0.54
CA ARG A 34 -5.24 5.22 -0.06
C ARG A 34 -5.28 4.75 1.39
N ILE A 35 -4.16 4.18 1.88
CA ILE A 35 -3.97 3.65 3.25
C ILE A 35 -2.57 4.00 3.78
N PRO A 36 -2.20 5.28 3.90
CA PRO A 36 -0.83 5.70 4.18
C PRO A 36 -0.28 5.19 5.50
N LYS A 37 -1.11 5.15 6.58
CA LYS A 37 -0.69 4.67 7.89
C LYS A 37 -0.56 3.15 7.92
N ALA A 38 -1.57 2.42 7.47
CA ALA A 38 -1.55 0.95 7.46
C ALA A 38 -0.43 0.40 6.56
N SER A 39 -0.06 1.11 5.48
CA SER A 39 1.05 0.72 4.62
C SER A 39 2.43 1.19 5.11
N CYS A 40 2.50 2.05 6.14
CA CYS A 40 3.74 2.44 6.80
C CYS A 40 4.22 1.30 7.73
N ASN A 41 5.40 0.78 7.47
CA ASN A 41 5.91 -0.38 8.20
C ASN A 41 6.67 0.06 9.45
N PRO A 42 6.19 -0.29 10.68
CA PRO A 42 6.85 0.09 11.93
C PRO A 42 8.29 -0.41 12.03
N LEU A 43 8.61 -1.56 11.44
CA LEU A 43 9.97 -2.10 11.42
C LEU A 43 10.92 -1.23 10.59
N ILE A 44 10.46 -0.68 9.47
CA ILE A 44 11.27 0.25 8.65
C ILE A 44 11.56 1.51 9.45
N GLU A 45 10.56 2.02 10.16
CA GLU A 45 10.68 3.20 11.01
C GLU A 45 11.68 2.96 12.15
N GLU A 46 11.57 1.84 12.87
CA GLU A 46 12.52 1.42 13.92
C GLU A 46 13.96 1.37 13.39
N LEU A 47 14.19 0.67 12.27
CA LEU A 47 15.51 0.50 11.69
C LEU A 47 16.14 1.83 11.26
N ARG A 48 15.36 2.72 10.61
CA ARG A 48 15.87 4.01 10.16
C ARG A 48 16.23 4.93 11.33
N LEU A 49 15.39 4.97 12.39
CA LEU A 49 15.63 5.78 13.58
C LEU A 49 16.89 5.30 14.32
N THR A 50 17.04 3.99 14.53
CA THR A 50 18.23 3.39 15.14
C THR A 50 19.51 3.76 14.40
N ARG A 51 19.45 3.90 13.08
CA ARG A 51 20.60 4.27 12.23
C ARG A 51 20.62 5.75 11.84
N GLN A 52 19.72 6.56 12.39
CA GLN A 52 19.57 8.00 12.11
C GLN A 52 19.54 8.29 10.60
N ARG A 53 18.81 7.46 9.83
CA ARG A 53 18.67 7.64 8.39
C ARG A 53 17.47 8.53 8.08
N PRO A 54 17.64 9.60 7.27
CA PRO A 54 16.50 10.34 6.76
C PRO A 54 15.66 9.49 5.83
N SER A 55 14.36 9.81 5.75
CA SER A 55 13.39 9.07 4.94
C SER A 55 12.68 9.97 3.94
N LEU A 56 12.56 9.49 2.72
CA LEU A 56 11.58 9.97 1.75
C LEU A 56 10.38 9.02 1.79
N LYS A 57 9.23 9.48 2.30
CA LYS A 57 7.96 8.73 2.20
C LYS A 57 7.25 9.09 0.91
N ILE A 58 6.95 8.11 0.07
CA ILE A 58 6.24 8.29 -1.19
C ILE A 58 4.85 7.71 -1.05
N LEU A 59 3.83 8.57 -1.01
CA LEU A 59 2.43 8.18 -1.10
C LEU A 59 2.16 7.84 -2.58
N ASN A 60 2.41 6.60 -2.95
CA ASN A 60 2.24 6.09 -4.32
C ASN A 60 0.78 5.81 -4.64
N LYS A 61 0.44 5.74 -5.92
CA LYS A 61 -0.92 5.61 -6.45
C LYS A 61 -1.80 6.79 -6.04
N ALA A 62 -1.22 7.99 -5.96
CA ALA A 62 -1.94 9.21 -5.60
C ALA A 62 -3.05 9.56 -6.60
N ASP A 63 -2.96 9.05 -7.82
CA ASP A 63 -3.99 9.10 -8.86
C ASP A 63 -5.26 8.34 -8.48
N LEU A 64 -5.18 7.36 -7.57
CA LEU A 64 -6.30 6.55 -7.07
C LEU A 64 -6.84 7.03 -5.71
N ALA A 65 -6.12 7.93 -5.02
CA ALA A 65 -6.46 8.40 -3.68
C ALA A 65 -7.23 9.72 -3.71
N ASP A 66 -8.00 9.98 -2.64
CA ASP A 66 -8.65 11.27 -2.41
C ASP A 66 -7.58 12.36 -2.23
N PRO A 67 -7.58 13.42 -3.07
CA PRO A 67 -6.53 14.44 -3.03
C PRO A 67 -6.51 15.25 -1.73
N THR A 68 -7.67 15.53 -1.14
CA THR A 68 -7.78 16.27 0.13
C THR A 68 -7.19 15.47 1.28
N VAL A 69 -7.53 14.17 1.34
CA VAL A 69 -6.98 13.25 2.35
C VAL A 69 -5.49 13.04 2.14
N THR A 70 -5.04 12.91 0.89
CA THR A 70 -3.62 12.77 0.54
C THR A 70 -2.82 13.97 1.01
N GLN A 71 -3.32 15.20 0.81
CA GLN A 71 -2.64 16.42 1.27
C GLN A 71 -2.53 16.45 2.80
N ALA A 72 -3.58 16.09 3.52
CA ALA A 72 -3.56 16.03 4.98
C ALA A 72 -2.50 15.02 5.51
N TRP A 73 -2.30 13.89 4.83
CA TRP A 73 -1.23 12.95 5.16
C TRP A 73 0.16 13.50 4.86
N LEU A 74 0.34 14.22 3.74
CA LEU A 74 1.61 14.89 3.42
C LEU A 74 1.98 15.90 4.49
N ASP A 75 1.01 16.72 4.95
CA ASP A 75 1.22 17.70 6.00
C ASP A 75 1.64 17.04 7.33
N LEU A 76 1.01 15.90 7.67
CA LEU A 76 1.36 15.14 8.87
C LEU A 76 2.78 14.56 8.79
N TYR A 77 3.14 13.89 7.69
CA TYR A 77 4.45 13.27 7.56
C TYR A 77 5.58 14.29 7.45
N ASN A 78 5.36 15.41 6.76
CA ASN A 78 6.37 16.47 6.62
C ASN A 78 6.67 17.23 7.92
N ARG A 79 5.85 17.07 8.97
CA ARG A 79 6.15 17.58 10.32
C ARG A 79 7.09 16.66 11.11
N GLN A 80 7.32 15.44 10.65
CA GLN A 80 8.18 14.48 11.36
C GLN A 80 9.66 14.79 11.10
N PRO A 81 10.52 14.80 12.14
CA PRO A 81 11.94 15.04 11.98
C PRO A 81 12.62 14.02 11.03
N GLY A 82 13.40 14.52 10.09
CA GLY A 82 14.14 13.68 9.14
C GLY A 82 13.27 12.96 8.10
N VAL A 83 12.01 13.35 7.95
CA VAL A 83 11.07 12.83 6.94
C VAL A 83 10.76 13.91 5.93
N ASN A 84 10.81 13.55 4.65
CA ASN A 84 10.20 14.29 3.55
C ASN A 84 9.13 13.39 2.93
N ALA A 85 7.93 13.92 2.69
CA ALA A 85 6.83 13.17 2.11
C ALA A 85 6.35 13.81 0.81
N VAL A 86 6.10 12.99 -0.20
CA VAL A 86 5.58 13.40 -1.51
C VAL A 86 4.50 12.43 -1.97
N ALA A 87 3.54 12.91 -2.75
CA ALA A 87 2.52 12.07 -3.38
C ALA A 87 2.81 11.97 -4.88
N LEU A 88 2.86 10.76 -5.40
CA LEU A 88 3.19 10.46 -6.78
C LEU A 88 2.38 9.27 -7.28
N SER A 89 2.27 9.14 -8.62
CA SER A 89 1.93 7.88 -9.27
C SER A 89 3.16 7.32 -9.98
N CYS A 90 3.76 6.28 -9.41
CA CYS A 90 4.98 5.68 -9.97
C CYS A 90 4.75 4.98 -11.33
N HIS A 91 3.51 4.84 -11.79
CA HIS A 91 3.20 4.43 -13.16
C HIS A 91 3.51 5.54 -14.18
N HIS A 92 3.54 6.79 -13.75
CA HIS A 92 3.88 7.92 -14.60
C HIS A 92 5.40 8.15 -14.59
N ALA A 93 6.07 7.83 -15.69
CA ALA A 93 7.53 7.93 -15.80
C ALA A 93 8.07 9.33 -15.43
N GLY A 94 7.34 10.39 -15.79
CA GLY A 94 7.68 11.77 -15.46
C GLY A 94 7.66 12.07 -13.96
N GLU A 95 6.78 11.44 -13.19
CA GLU A 95 6.71 11.58 -11.74
C GLU A 95 7.80 10.76 -11.05
N ALA A 96 7.99 9.50 -11.45
CA ALA A 96 9.05 8.65 -10.93
C ALA A 96 10.44 9.29 -11.11
N ALA A 97 10.68 9.95 -12.25
CA ALA A 97 11.94 10.63 -12.56
C ALA A 97 12.27 11.79 -11.59
N LYS A 98 11.31 12.32 -10.84
CA LYS A 98 11.54 13.39 -9.85
C LYS A 98 12.11 12.87 -8.52
N ILE A 99 11.97 11.56 -8.20
CA ILE A 99 12.38 10.98 -6.92
C ILE A 99 13.85 11.28 -6.55
N PRO A 100 14.83 11.18 -7.47
CA PRO A 100 16.19 11.57 -7.17
C PRO A 100 16.34 13.01 -6.66
N GLN A 101 15.50 13.94 -7.13
CA GLN A 101 15.53 15.34 -6.69
C GLN A 101 15.06 15.50 -5.25
N PHE A 102 14.06 14.71 -4.83
CA PHE A 102 13.58 14.72 -3.43
C PHE A 102 14.56 14.04 -2.47
N CYS A 103 15.37 13.08 -2.95
CA CYS A 103 16.36 12.39 -2.11
C CYS A 103 17.63 13.22 -1.85
N ARG A 104 18.06 14.06 -2.79
CA ARG A 104 19.33 14.83 -2.68
C ARG A 104 19.40 15.73 -1.45
N PRO A 105 18.37 16.51 -1.09
CA PRO A 105 18.41 17.38 0.10
C PRO A 105 18.53 16.59 1.42
N LEU A 106 18.10 15.32 1.44
CA LEU A 106 18.13 14.48 2.64
C LEU A 106 19.56 13.99 2.99
N ALA A 107 20.49 14.00 2.02
CA ALA A 107 21.89 13.63 2.24
C ALA A 107 22.82 14.52 1.38
N PRO A 108 22.96 15.81 1.68
CA PRO A 108 23.65 16.78 0.83
C PRO A 108 25.15 16.50 0.70
N HIS A 109 25.77 15.79 1.65
CA HIS A 109 27.17 15.38 1.66
C HIS A 109 27.45 14.21 0.68
N ARG A 110 26.41 13.61 0.10
CA ARG A 110 26.44 12.59 -0.96
C ARG A 110 25.90 13.21 -2.24
N ASN A 111 26.36 13.04 -3.34
CA ASN A 111 25.87 13.49 -4.66
C ASN A 111 27.03 13.83 -5.62
N SER A 112 28.12 13.10 -5.47
CA SER A 112 29.24 13.16 -6.42
C SER A 112 29.54 11.75 -6.92
N SER A 113 30.32 11.65 -8.00
CA SER A 113 30.80 10.36 -8.51
C SER A 113 31.71 9.64 -7.51
N ALA A 114 32.49 10.39 -6.72
CA ALA A 114 33.34 9.84 -5.65
C ALA A 114 32.54 9.39 -4.41
N LYS A 115 31.39 10.05 -4.14
CA LYS A 115 30.51 9.74 -3.01
C LYS A 115 29.06 9.67 -3.49
N PRO A 116 28.65 8.61 -4.22
CA PRO A 116 27.30 8.48 -4.73
C PRO A 116 26.27 8.31 -3.60
N LEU A 117 25.09 8.89 -3.79
CA LEU A 117 23.94 8.76 -2.91
C LEU A 117 23.41 7.32 -2.98
N ARG A 118 23.27 6.66 -1.85
CA ARG A 118 22.82 5.26 -1.74
C ARG A 118 21.42 5.23 -1.16
N LEU A 119 20.46 4.81 -1.96
CA LEU A 119 19.05 4.70 -1.61
C LEU A 119 18.69 3.25 -1.30
N LEU A 120 17.86 3.03 -0.28
CA LEU A 120 17.20 1.76 -0.01
C LEU A 120 15.69 1.97 -0.23
N ILE A 121 15.12 1.22 -1.19
CA ILE A 121 13.69 1.27 -1.48
C ILE A 121 13.00 0.18 -0.67
N MET A 122 12.04 0.58 0.18
CA MET A 122 11.32 -0.30 1.08
C MET A 122 9.81 -0.04 1.01
N GLY A 123 9.02 -0.90 1.63
CA GLY A 123 7.57 -0.79 1.76
C GLY A 123 6.90 -2.16 1.80
N VAL A 124 5.64 -2.20 2.17
CA VAL A 124 4.84 -3.42 2.21
C VAL A 124 4.66 -4.03 0.80
N PRO A 125 4.22 -5.28 0.66
CA PRO A 125 3.90 -5.85 -0.65
C PRO A 125 2.88 -5.00 -1.43
N ASN A 126 2.95 -5.03 -2.75
CA ASN A 126 2.00 -4.43 -3.70
C ASN A 126 1.85 -2.88 -3.66
N VAL A 127 2.70 -2.15 -2.94
CA VAL A 127 2.72 -0.67 -2.97
C VAL A 127 3.40 -0.08 -4.21
N GLY A 128 4.04 -0.91 -5.07
CA GLY A 128 4.61 -0.46 -6.35
C GLY A 128 6.14 -0.32 -6.37
N LYS A 129 6.89 -0.95 -5.44
CA LYS A 129 8.36 -0.89 -5.40
C LYS A 129 9.02 -1.33 -6.71
N SER A 130 8.68 -2.51 -7.22
CA SER A 130 9.23 -3.04 -8.48
C SER A 130 8.89 -2.15 -9.68
N THR A 131 7.69 -1.60 -9.71
CA THR A 131 7.27 -0.63 -10.75
C THR A 131 8.15 0.61 -10.69
N LEU A 132 8.34 1.20 -9.51
CA LEU A 132 9.21 2.36 -9.32
C LEU A 132 10.64 2.09 -9.80
N ILE A 133 11.23 0.96 -9.39
CA ILE A 133 12.60 0.60 -9.73
C ILE A 133 12.75 0.45 -11.24
N ASN A 134 11.82 -0.24 -11.90
CA ASN A 134 11.83 -0.41 -13.36
C ASN A 134 11.71 0.94 -14.09
N MET A 135 10.84 1.84 -13.59
CA MET A 135 10.71 3.20 -14.15
C MET A 135 11.98 4.02 -13.98
N LEU A 136 12.60 4.01 -12.79
CA LEU A 136 13.84 4.73 -12.52
C LEU A 136 15.01 4.22 -13.37
N LEU A 137 15.11 2.91 -13.55
CA LEU A 137 16.18 2.28 -14.32
C LEU A 137 15.88 2.24 -15.85
N LYS A 138 14.66 2.60 -16.26
CA LYS A 138 14.18 2.53 -17.65
C LYS A 138 14.36 1.14 -18.27
N ARG A 139 14.25 0.08 -17.48
CA ARG A 139 14.38 -1.32 -17.88
C ARG A 139 13.68 -2.24 -16.89
N HIS A 140 13.26 -3.41 -17.34
CA HIS A 140 12.63 -4.45 -16.51
C HIS A 140 13.69 -5.27 -15.78
N VAL A 141 14.11 -4.83 -14.59
CA VAL A 141 15.05 -5.55 -13.72
C VAL A 141 14.37 -6.19 -12.52
N ALA A 142 13.28 -5.61 -12.06
CA ALA A 142 12.47 -6.14 -10.96
C ALA A 142 11.18 -6.77 -11.51
N ARG A 143 10.85 -7.97 -11.03
CA ARG A 143 9.59 -8.64 -11.40
C ARG A 143 8.42 -7.90 -10.78
N VAL A 144 7.42 -7.59 -11.60
CA VAL A 144 6.15 -7.00 -11.18
C VAL A 144 5.12 -8.11 -11.15
N GLY A 145 4.31 -8.19 -10.10
CA GLY A 145 3.22 -9.16 -9.98
C GLY A 145 2.30 -8.78 -8.83
N ASP A 146 1.06 -9.23 -8.90
CA ASP A 146 0.02 -8.93 -7.91
C ASP A 146 0.09 -9.86 -6.68
N GLU A 147 0.89 -10.92 -6.73
CA GLU A 147 1.12 -11.79 -5.59
C GLU A 147 2.11 -11.18 -4.59
N PRO A 148 1.88 -11.31 -3.27
CA PRO A 148 2.83 -10.88 -2.25
C PRO A 148 4.17 -11.63 -2.37
N ALA A 149 5.29 -10.93 -2.10
CA ALA A 149 6.65 -11.50 -2.04
C ALA A 149 7.27 -11.96 -3.39
N VAL A 150 6.98 -11.25 -4.49
CA VAL A 150 7.59 -11.53 -5.82
C VAL A 150 9.12 -11.32 -5.80
N THR A 151 9.61 -10.29 -5.09
CA THR A 151 11.05 -10.03 -4.89
C THR A 151 11.55 -10.82 -3.68
N LYS A 152 12.49 -11.75 -3.87
CA LYS A 152 13.01 -12.63 -2.79
C LYS A 152 14.36 -12.21 -2.25
N VAL A 153 15.17 -11.47 -3.01
CA VAL A 153 16.55 -11.12 -2.68
C VAL A 153 16.78 -9.64 -2.96
N GLN A 154 17.55 -8.98 -2.08
CA GLN A 154 17.98 -7.60 -2.29
C GLN A 154 18.90 -7.51 -3.51
N GLN A 155 18.69 -6.50 -4.35
CA GLN A 155 19.51 -6.23 -5.52
C GLN A 155 19.95 -4.76 -5.53
N ARG A 156 21.21 -4.52 -5.86
CA ARG A 156 21.77 -3.18 -5.99
C ARG A 156 21.90 -2.80 -7.46
N HIS A 157 21.37 -1.63 -7.81
CA HIS A 157 21.38 -1.10 -9.15
C HIS A 157 22.04 0.28 -9.18
N LYS A 158 22.86 0.54 -10.19
CA LYS A 158 23.39 1.87 -10.47
C LYS A 158 22.35 2.64 -11.27
N LEU A 159 21.84 3.74 -10.74
CA LEU A 159 20.93 4.64 -11.46
C LEU A 159 21.72 5.57 -12.38
N ASN A 160 22.80 6.15 -11.85
CA ASN A 160 23.77 6.97 -12.56
C ASN A 160 25.07 7.03 -11.75
N ASP A 161 26.07 7.80 -12.18
CA ASP A 161 27.38 7.91 -11.49
C ASP A 161 27.28 8.49 -10.08
N ARG A 162 26.19 9.20 -9.77
CA ARG A 162 25.99 9.88 -8.48
C ARG A 162 24.95 9.20 -7.58
N MET A 163 24.30 8.10 -8.04
CA MET A 163 23.21 7.49 -7.30
C MET A 163 23.10 5.99 -7.53
N THR A 164 22.93 5.25 -6.45
CA THR A 164 22.63 3.82 -6.46
C THR A 164 21.34 3.53 -5.71
N ILE A 165 20.61 2.52 -6.15
CA ILE A 165 19.36 2.04 -5.56
C ILE A 165 19.56 0.61 -5.09
N THR A 166 19.14 0.30 -3.88
CA THR A 166 19.01 -1.08 -3.40
C THR A 166 17.51 -1.41 -3.34
N ASP A 167 17.10 -2.45 -4.07
CA ASP A 167 15.75 -3.02 -3.96
C ASP A 167 15.66 -3.93 -2.74
N SER A 168 14.52 -3.94 -2.07
CA SER A 168 14.24 -4.87 -0.98
C SER A 168 12.97 -5.66 -1.25
N PRO A 169 12.88 -6.91 -0.75
CA PRO A 169 11.62 -7.63 -0.68
C PRO A 169 10.53 -6.78 -0.03
N GLY A 170 9.26 -7.02 -0.40
CA GLY A 170 8.13 -6.45 0.35
C GLY A 170 8.16 -6.95 1.79
N LEU A 171 8.32 -6.05 2.74
CA LEU A 171 8.39 -6.38 4.16
C LEU A 171 7.05 -6.06 4.82
N LEU A 172 6.47 -7.06 5.48
CA LEU A 172 5.48 -6.89 6.54
C LEU A 172 6.16 -7.19 7.87
N TRP A 173 5.61 -6.67 8.97
CA TRP A 173 6.06 -7.04 10.31
C TRP A 173 5.38 -8.35 10.75
N GLY A 174 6.02 -9.09 11.67
CA GLY A 174 5.67 -10.49 11.96
C GLY A 174 4.27 -10.73 12.48
N THR A 175 3.68 -9.81 13.26
CA THR A 175 2.32 -9.91 13.78
C THR A 175 1.61 -8.57 13.55
N ILE A 176 0.50 -8.62 12.86
CA ILE A 176 -0.42 -7.48 12.73
C ILE A 176 -1.44 -7.64 13.85
N GLU A 177 -1.21 -6.92 14.96
CA GLU A 177 -2.03 -7.05 16.18
C GLU A 177 -3.43 -6.44 15.98
N ASP A 178 -3.50 -5.34 15.23
CA ASP A 178 -4.76 -4.67 14.93
C ASP A 178 -5.43 -5.31 13.70
N PRO A 179 -6.58 -5.99 13.88
CA PRO A 179 -7.32 -6.59 12.76
C PRO A 179 -7.74 -5.57 11.71
N HIS A 180 -8.00 -4.33 12.10
CA HIS A 180 -8.36 -3.25 11.19
C HIS A 180 -7.21 -2.93 10.21
N VAL A 181 -5.98 -2.83 10.70
CA VAL A 181 -4.78 -2.67 9.87
C VAL A 181 -4.61 -3.86 8.93
N GLY A 182 -4.85 -5.08 9.41
CA GLY A 182 -4.81 -6.29 8.59
C GLY A 182 -5.80 -6.27 7.44
N LEU A 183 -7.04 -5.84 7.69
CA LEU A 183 -8.08 -5.70 6.65
C LEU A 183 -7.73 -4.60 5.64
N LEU A 184 -7.22 -3.45 6.11
CA LEU A 184 -6.73 -2.39 5.20
C LEU A 184 -5.63 -2.90 4.27
N LEU A 185 -4.64 -3.63 4.79
CA LEU A 185 -3.58 -4.23 3.99
C LEU A 185 -4.11 -5.28 3.00
N ALA A 186 -5.14 -6.06 3.39
CA ALA A 186 -5.79 -7.01 2.51
C ALA A 186 -6.55 -6.32 1.35
N THR A 187 -7.13 -5.12 1.56
CA THR A 187 -7.79 -4.39 0.47
C THR A 187 -6.85 -4.07 -0.69
N ILE A 188 -5.56 -3.80 -0.43
CA ILE A 188 -4.53 -3.54 -1.44
C ILE A 188 -3.74 -4.79 -1.85
N ASN A 189 -4.17 -5.97 -1.39
CA ASN A 189 -3.50 -7.26 -1.62
C ASN A 189 -2.05 -7.33 -1.07
N ALA A 190 -1.74 -6.56 -0.01
CA ALA A 190 -0.45 -6.66 0.68
C ALA A 190 -0.38 -7.93 1.54
N VAL A 191 -1.52 -8.42 2.00
CA VAL A 191 -1.75 -9.71 2.64
C VAL A 191 -2.52 -10.60 1.67
N GLY A 192 -2.06 -11.82 1.42
CA GLY A 192 -2.66 -12.68 0.40
C GLY A 192 -4.01 -13.29 0.84
N HIS A 193 -4.82 -13.69 -0.15
CA HIS A 193 -6.16 -14.29 0.01
C HIS A 193 -6.22 -15.56 0.91
N LYS A 194 -5.09 -16.22 1.14
CA LYS A 194 -5.02 -17.42 2.01
C LYS A 194 -5.09 -17.08 3.50
N VAL A 195 -5.01 -15.81 3.85
CA VAL A 195 -4.93 -15.34 5.23
C VAL A 195 -6.27 -14.75 5.71
N VAL A 196 -6.99 -14.10 4.78
CA VAL A 196 -8.31 -13.49 5.07
C VAL A 196 -9.21 -13.73 3.85
N ASP A 197 -10.46 -14.11 4.09
CA ASP A 197 -11.45 -14.36 3.05
C ASP A 197 -11.82 -13.07 2.32
N ASP A 198 -11.95 -13.15 0.99
CA ASP A 198 -12.30 -12.00 0.16
C ASP A 198 -13.67 -11.42 0.52
N GLU A 199 -14.65 -12.23 0.97
CA GLU A 199 -15.95 -11.77 1.44
C GLU A 199 -15.81 -10.82 2.64
N VAL A 200 -15.02 -11.21 3.65
CA VAL A 200 -14.76 -10.39 4.84
C VAL A 200 -14.08 -9.06 4.48
N VAL A 201 -13.06 -9.12 3.60
CA VAL A 201 -12.33 -7.91 3.13
C VAL A 201 -13.25 -7.03 2.29
N GLY A 202 -14.10 -7.62 1.47
CA GLY A 202 -15.06 -6.91 0.63
C GLY A 202 -16.14 -6.21 1.46
N GLU A 203 -16.69 -6.86 2.49
CA GLU A 203 -17.65 -6.24 3.42
C GLU A 203 -17.02 -5.09 4.21
N PHE A 204 -15.79 -5.27 4.68
CA PHE A 204 -15.02 -4.21 5.32
C PHE A 204 -14.84 -2.99 4.41
N LEU A 205 -14.42 -3.21 3.16
CA LEU A 205 -14.29 -2.16 2.16
C LEU A 205 -15.64 -1.49 1.88
N ALA A 206 -16.72 -2.26 1.71
CA ALA A 206 -18.06 -1.76 1.47
C ALA A 206 -18.54 -0.85 2.60
N ALA A 207 -18.28 -1.20 3.87
CA ALA A 207 -18.63 -0.39 5.03
C ALA A 207 -17.97 1.00 4.97
N ILE A 208 -16.65 1.06 4.68
CA ILE A 208 -15.94 2.34 4.56
C ILE A 208 -16.45 3.16 3.37
N LEU A 209 -16.69 2.50 2.23
CA LEU A 209 -17.19 3.19 1.04
C LEU A 209 -18.60 3.74 1.23
N LEU A 210 -19.48 3.00 1.93
CA LEU A 210 -20.81 3.49 2.30
C LEU A 210 -20.76 4.76 3.16
N ALA A 211 -19.87 4.75 4.17
CA ALA A 211 -19.75 5.85 5.12
C ALA A 211 -19.12 7.10 4.48
N ARG A 212 -18.16 6.94 3.54
CA ARG A 212 -17.34 8.04 3.05
C ARG A 212 -17.55 8.40 1.59
N TYR A 213 -17.91 7.43 0.75
CA TYR A 213 -18.00 7.59 -0.70
C TYR A 213 -19.23 6.88 -1.29
N PRO A 214 -20.45 7.05 -0.72
CA PRO A 214 -21.65 6.33 -1.17
C PRO A 214 -21.95 6.56 -2.65
N ALA A 215 -21.75 7.79 -3.15
CA ALA A 215 -21.94 8.13 -4.56
C ALA A 215 -21.06 7.31 -5.51
N ARG A 216 -19.86 6.86 -5.07
CA ARG A 216 -18.99 6.04 -5.90
C ARG A 216 -19.59 4.65 -6.17
N LEU A 217 -20.23 4.06 -5.15
CA LEU A 217 -20.94 2.79 -5.29
C LEU A 217 -22.14 2.91 -6.24
N THR A 218 -22.94 3.98 -6.06
CA THR A 218 -24.07 4.26 -6.94
C THR A 218 -23.65 4.45 -8.40
N ILE A 219 -22.65 5.27 -8.65
CA ILE A 219 -22.15 5.54 -10.01
C ILE A 219 -21.57 4.26 -10.64
N ARG A 220 -20.78 3.49 -9.90
CA ARG A 220 -20.08 2.32 -10.46
C ARG A 220 -21.02 1.14 -10.73
N TYR A 221 -21.96 0.89 -9.81
CA TYR A 221 -22.80 -0.32 -9.87
C TYR A 221 -24.26 -0.06 -10.24
N GLY A 222 -24.69 1.19 -10.27
CA GLY A 222 -26.10 1.55 -10.52
C GLY A 222 -27.02 1.01 -9.41
N ILE A 223 -26.59 1.08 -8.14
CA ILE A 223 -27.33 0.63 -6.96
C ILE A 223 -27.75 1.83 -6.11
N ALA A 224 -28.95 1.79 -5.53
CA ALA A 224 -29.32 2.68 -4.44
C ALA A 224 -28.66 2.19 -3.16
N VAL A 225 -27.98 3.07 -2.44
CA VAL A 225 -27.19 2.70 -1.25
C VAL A 225 -27.85 3.11 0.06
N GLU A 226 -28.91 3.90 0.01
CA GLU A 226 -29.65 4.36 1.19
C GLU A 226 -30.20 3.18 1.99
N GLY A 227 -29.88 3.12 3.28
CA GLY A 227 -30.32 2.05 4.19
C GLY A 227 -29.65 0.70 3.99
N LEU A 228 -28.69 0.57 3.07
CA LEU A 228 -27.94 -0.67 2.92
C LEU A 228 -26.89 -0.84 4.03
N THR A 229 -26.69 -2.09 4.45
CA THR A 229 -25.51 -2.53 5.22
C THR A 229 -24.37 -2.85 4.26
N SER A 230 -23.15 -3.10 4.81
CA SER A 230 -22.02 -3.58 4.01
C SER A 230 -22.32 -4.86 3.23
N THR A 231 -22.94 -5.84 3.91
CA THR A 231 -23.43 -7.10 3.30
C THR A 231 -24.48 -6.80 2.20
N GLY A 232 -25.40 -5.85 2.46
CA GLY A 232 -26.39 -5.42 1.47
C GLY A 232 -25.77 -4.83 0.23
N VAL A 233 -24.64 -4.12 0.33
CA VAL A 233 -23.88 -3.62 -0.84
C VAL A 233 -23.29 -4.80 -1.62
N ILE A 234 -22.68 -5.77 -0.96
CA ILE A 234 -22.15 -6.98 -1.62
C ILE A 234 -23.26 -7.73 -2.36
N ASP A 235 -24.41 -7.91 -1.71
CA ASP A 235 -25.58 -8.58 -2.33
C ASP A 235 -26.10 -7.79 -3.54
N ALA A 236 -26.18 -6.46 -3.45
CA ALA A 236 -26.61 -5.61 -4.56
C ALA A 236 -25.64 -5.66 -5.75
N ILE A 237 -24.32 -5.64 -5.47
CA ILE A 237 -23.29 -5.83 -6.50
C ILE A 237 -23.44 -7.22 -7.14
N GLY A 238 -23.61 -8.27 -6.32
CA GLY A 238 -23.79 -9.64 -6.78
C GLY A 238 -24.99 -9.80 -7.72
N LYS A 239 -26.14 -9.21 -7.38
CA LYS A 239 -27.33 -9.17 -8.24
C LYS A 239 -27.05 -8.46 -9.57
N LYS A 240 -26.43 -7.27 -9.52
CA LYS A 240 -26.13 -6.47 -10.73
C LYS A 240 -25.09 -7.12 -11.65
N ARG A 241 -24.16 -7.89 -11.09
CA ARG A 241 -23.07 -8.55 -11.82
C ARG A 241 -23.34 -10.02 -12.16
N GLY A 242 -24.53 -10.53 -11.80
CA GLY A 242 -24.89 -11.92 -12.07
C GLY A 242 -24.04 -12.94 -11.30
N CYS A 243 -23.62 -12.61 -10.08
CA CYS A 243 -22.89 -13.52 -9.21
C CYS A 243 -23.89 -14.44 -8.50
N LEU A 244 -24.33 -15.49 -9.19
CA LEU A 244 -25.33 -16.44 -8.69
C LEU A 244 -24.68 -17.80 -8.42
N LEU A 245 -25.09 -18.45 -7.32
CA LEU A 245 -24.71 -19.82 -7.01
C LEU A 245 -25.51 -20.78 -7.89
N THR A 246 -24.83 -21.54 -8.75
CA THR A 246 -25.46 -22.47 -9.70
C THR A 246 -25.97 -23.77 -9.07
N ARG A 247 -25.51 -24.13 -7.87
CA ARG A 247 -25.78 -25.43 -7.23
C ARG A 247 -26.66 -25.40 -5.99
N SER A 248 -27.07 -24.22 -5.48
CA SER A 248 -27.74 -24.10 -4.18
C SER A 248 -28.97 -23.19 -4.24
N GLY A 249 -29.90 -23.43 -5.15
CA GLY A 249 -31.21 -22.74 -5.11
C GLY A 249 -31.23 -21.25 -5.36
N GLY A 250 -30.24 -20.67 -6.05
CA GLY A 250 -30.32 -19.27 -6.55
C GLY A 250 -29.81 -18.20 -5.57
N GLY A 251 -28.97 -18.53 -4.60
CA GLY A 251 -28.31 -17.56 -3.71
C GLY A 251 -27.24 -16.71 -4.41
N ILE A 252 -26.82 -15.61 -3.79
CA ILE A 252 -25.74 -14.74 -4.27
C ILE A 252 -24.39 -15.34 -3.87
N ASP A 253 -23.48 -15.41 -4.84
CA ASP A 253 -22.06 -15.68 -4.63
C ASP A 253 -21.37 -14.42 -4.12
N ARG A 254 -21.39 -14.23 -2.77
CA ARG A 254 -20.84 -13.04 -2.11
C ARG A 254 -19.33 -12.94 -2.27
N ASP A 255 -18.63 -14.07 -2.25
CA ASP A 255 -17.19 -14.11 -2.44
C ASP A 255 -16.80 -13.57 -3.83
N LYS A 256 -17.52 -13.98 -4.88
CA LYS A 256 -17.34 -13.43 -6.22
C LYS A 256 -17.70 -11.95 -6.31
N ALA A 257 -18.78 -11.51 -5.65
CA ALA A 257 -19.17 -10.10 -5.62
C ALA A 257 -18.14 -9.23 -4.88
N ALA A 258 -17.61 -9.72 -3.75
CA ALA A 258 -16.55 -9.08 -2.98
C ALA A 258 -15.26 -8.93 -3.81
N ARG A 259 -14.85 -9.97 -4.54
CA ARG A 259 -13.71 -9.90 -5.46
C ARG A 259 -13.89 -8.84 -6.55
N ILE A 260 -15.09 -8.65 -7.07
CA ILE A 260 -15.37 -7.58 -8.03
C ILE A 260 -15.17 -6.21 -7.38
N LEU A 261 -15.70 -5.99 -6.18
CA LEU A 261 -15.52 -4.73 -5.44
C LEU A 261 -14.05 -4.45 -5.15
N LEU A 262 -13.31 -5.45 -4.65
CA LEU A 262 -11.88 -5.35 -4.36
C LEU A 262 -11.06 -5.06 -5.62
N SER A 263 -11.37 -5.73 -6.73
CA SER A 263 -10.73 -5.48 -8.02
C SER A 263 -10.98 -4.05 -8.52
N ASP A 264 -12.22 -3.59 -8.48
CA ASP A 264 -12.59 -2.23 -8.88
C ASP A 264 -11.90 -1.15 -8.01
N TYR A 265 -11.76 -1.41 -6.71
CA TYR A 265 -11.00 -0.56 -5.80
C TYR A 265 -9.50 -0.53 -6.14
N ARG A 266 -8.89 -1.69 -6.33
CA ARG A 266 -7.46 -1.83 -6.63
C ARG A 266 -7.09 -1.15 -7.94
N ASN A 267 -7.94 -1.27 -8.95
CA ASN A 267 -7.73 -0.72 -10.30
C ASN A 267 -8.20 0.74 -10.45
N GLY A 268 -8.78 1.35 -9.39
CA GLY A 268 -9.24 2.73 -9.42
C GLY A 268 -10.55 2.95 -10.19
N THR A 269 -11.26 1.89 -10.58
CA THR A 269 -12.53 1.98 -11.32
C THR A 269 -13.64 2.62 -10.48
N LEU A 270 -13.53 2.59 -9.15
CA LEU A 270 -14.41 3.31 -8.22
C LEU A 270 -14.15 4.83 -8.19
N GLY A 271 -13.08 5.29 -8.85
CA GLY A 271 -12.56 6.64 -8.73
C GLY A 271 -11.70 6.84 -7.48
N ARG A 272 -11.33 8.09 -7.22
CA ARG A 272 -10.40 8.44 -6.13
C ARG A 272 -11.05 8.24 -4.77
N THR A 273 -10.45 7.38 -3.93
CA THR A 273 -10.94 7.05 -2.58
C THR A 273 -9.76 6.83 -1.64
N SER A 274 -9.93 7.18 -0.35
CA SER A 274 -8.94 6.90 0.69
C SER A 274 -9.64 6.26 1.89
N LEU A 275 -9.10 5.17 2.40
CA LEU A 275 -9.72 4.41 3.50
C LEU A 275 -9.29 4.91 4.87
N GLU A 276 -8.19 5.67 4.95
CA GLU A 276 -7.67 6.27 6.19
C GLU A 276 -7.64 7.80 6.10
N THR A 277 -7.84 8.46 7.25
CA THR A 277 -7.65 9.92 7.43
C THR A 277 -6.73 10.20 8.62
N PRO A 278 -5.86 11.23 8.54
CA PRO A 278 -5.08 11.64 9.71
C PRO A 278 -6.01 12.11 10.84
N GLY A 279 -5.73 11.70 12.07
CA GLY A 279 -6.43 12.19 13.27
C GLY A 279 -7.69 11.42 13.70
N ARG A 280 -8.23 10.53 12.91
CA ARG A 280 -9.40 9.69 13.29
C ARG A 280 -9.00 8.30 13.78
N GLN A 281 -8.26 8.20 14.87
CA GLN A 281 -7.85 6.89 15.41
C GLN A 281 -8.82 6.27 16.43
N ALA A 282 -9.79 7.04 16.95
CA ALA A 282 -10.68 6.58 18.03
C ALA A 282 -12.10 6.25 17.57
N GLU A 283 -12.54 6.64 16.38
CA GLU A 283 -13.95 6.54 15.99
C GLU A 283 -14.25 5.54 14.86
N GLU A 284 -13.23 4.97 14.21
CA GLU A 284 -13.42 4.04 13.07
C GLU A 284 -13.42 2.55 13.47
N HIS A 285 -13.92 2.21 14.66
CA HIS A 285 -14.36 0.83 14.90
C HIS A 285 -15.67 0.62 14.13
N VAL A 286 -15.56 0.32 12.85
CA VAL A 286 -16.67 -0.32 12.11
C VAL A 286 -16.91 -1.64 12.82
N PRO A 287 -18.09 -1.89 13.42
CA PRO A 287 -18.37 -3.15 14.07
C PRO A 287 -18.19 -4.27 13.04
N ILE A 288 -17.18 -5.09 13.25
CA ILE A 288 -17.07 -6.36 12.53
C ILE A 288 -18.24 -7.17 13.05
N ALA A 289 -19.22 -7.45 12.18
CA ALA A 289 -20.33 -8.34 12.54
C ALA A 289 -19.73 -9.63 13.09
N SER A 290 -20.01 -9.93 14.35
CA SER A 290 -19.59 -11.17 14.98
C SER A 290 -20.20 -12.33 14.19
N ALA A 291 -19.33 -13.19 13.63
CA ALA A 291 -19.70 -14.44 13.01
C ALA A 291 -20.33 -15.41 14.00
#